data_a0b25539e97a8ce2185bbacf48f0862a
#
_entry.id   a0b25539e97a8ce2185bbacf48f0862a
#
_cell.length_a   1.000
_cell.length_b   1.000
_cell.length_c   1.000
_cell.angle_alpha   90.00
_cell.angle_beta   90.00
_cell.angle_gamma   90.00
#
_symmetry.space_group_name_H-M   'P 1'
#
loop_
_entity.id
_entity.type
_entity.pdbx_description
1 polymer ?
#
loop_
_entity_poly.entity_id
_entity_poly.type
_entity_poly.pdbx_seq_one_letter_code
_entity_poly.pdbx_strand_id
1 'polypeptide(L)'
;MKLVLTTILAASLTNFTAHAEAIPDYHKVHGITGTLTSVGSDTLAGMTTLWFEEFKQMYPSVNGQVQASGSSTAPPALTERTAQFGPMSRPMRNREIEAFEREHGYKPTELRVAIDAIGIFVHRDNPIKGINFQQLDSIFSATLRCGATQSISTWSELGLDYQWAKRSIQLFGRNSVSGTYGYFKNNALCGGDFKNSVNEQPGSASVVQSVASAVNTIGYSGVGYKVSGVKLLPVAKQGNQYIEANQANILSGKYPLSRYLYVYVNKHPSKPLSPVASEFIRYIFSAQGQEQVEKDGYIPISADIARQELQKVGLLNAE
;
A
#
# COMPACT_ATOMS: atom_id res chain seq x y z
N MET A 1 -26.31 67.94 -26.80
CA MET A 1 -25.10 67.48 -26.15
C MET A 1 -25.53 66.45 -25.12
N LYS A 2 -25.52 65.14 -25.50
CA LYS A 2 -25.98 63.98 -24.62
C LYS A 2 -24.75 63.40 -23.97
N LEU A 3 -24.69 63.42 -22.65
CA LEU A 3 -23.66 62.81 -21.85
C LEU A 3 -24.01 61.34 -21.69
N VAL A 4 -23.15 60.40 -22.13
CA VAL A 4 -23.28 58.98 -21.91
C VAL A 4 -22.41 58.63 -20.69
N LEU A 5 -23.06 58.21 -19.62
CA LEU A 5 -22.40 57.77 -18.40
C LEU A 5 -22.11 56.26 -18.53
N THR A 6 -20.85 55.88 -18.66
CA THR A 6 -20.41 54.47 -18.73
C THR A 6 -20.11 53.98 -17.32
N THR A 7 -20.99 53.13 -16.79
CA THR A 7 -20.78 52.47 -15.48
C THR A 7 -19.86 51.28 -15.68
N ILE A 8 -18.67 51.32 -15.09
CA ILE A 8 -17.70 50.20 -15.04
C ILE A 8 -18.07 49.31 -13.84
N LEU A 9 -18.57 48.11 -14.13
CA LEU A 9 -18.83 47.10 -13.13
C LEU A 9 -17.52 46.33 -12.84
N ALA A 10 -16.90 46.64 -11.69
CA ALA A 10 -15.72 45.88 -11.22
C ALA A 10 -16.16 44.57 -10.64
N ALA A 11 -15.94 43.46 -11.38
CA ALA A 11 -16.12 42.13 -10.87
C ALA A 11 -14.93 41.76 -9.97
N SER A 12 -15.16 41.73 -8.65
CA SER A 12 -14.22 41.21 -7.66
C SER A 12 -14.14 39.68 -7.79
N LEU A 13 -13.08 39.20 -8.41
CA LEU A 13 -12.69 37.78 -8.37
C LEU A 13 -12.21 37.42 -6.95
N THR A 14 -13.08 36.86 -6.12
CA THR A 14 -12.67 36.22 -4.88
C THR A 14 -11.95 34.92 -5.23
N ASN A 15 -10.62 34.94 -5.11
CA ASN A 15 -9.81 33.71 -5.15
C ASN A 15 -10.16 32.85 -3.92
N PHE A 16 -11.00 31.85 -4.10
CA PHE A 16 -11.12 30.74 -3.15
C PHE A 16 -9.84 29.90 -3.23
N THR A 17 -8.86 30.21 -2.40
CA THR A 17 -7.79 29.26 -2.10
C THR A 17 -8.42 28.13 -1.30
N ALA A 18 -8.69 26.98 -1.93
CA ALA A 18 -9.02 25.76 -1.23
C ALA A 18 -7.79 25.37 -0.40
N HIS A 19 -7.77 25.74 0.88
CA HIS A 19 -6.82 25.17 1.83
C HIS A 19 -7.19 23.69 1.97
N ALA A 20 -6.25 22.81 1.63
CA ALA A 20 -6.40 21.40 1.99
C ALA A 20 -6.52 21.35 3.52
N GLU A 21 -7.66 20.87 4.02
CA GLU A 21 -7.89 20.76 5.44
C GLU A 21 -6.87 19.77 6.04
N ALA A 22 -6.26 20.16 7.17
CA ALA A 22 -5.30 19.30 7.86
C ALA A 22 -6.04 18.19 8.61
N ILE A 23 -5.40 17.04 8.73
CA ILE A 23 -5.89 15.94 9.57
C ILE A 23 -5.81 16.41 11.03
N PRO A 24 -6.89 16.29 11.84
CA PRO A 24 -6.89 16.72 13.24
C PRO A 24 -5.92 15.92 14.11
N ASP A 25 -5.43 16.57 15.17
CA ASP A 25 -4.66 15.89 16.21
C ASP A 25 -5.49 14.88 16.99
N TYR A 26 -4.82 13.84 17.48
CA TYR A 26 -5.45 12.88 18.39
C TYR A 26 -5.54 13.45 19.81
N HIS A 27 -6.74 13.45 20.38
CA HIS A 27 -6.97 13.86 21.74
C HIS A 27 -7.22 12.65 22.64
N LYS A 28 -6.30 12.39 23.57
CA LYS A 28 -6.38 11.28 24.52
C LYS A 28 -7.64 11.38 25.39
N VAL A 29 -8.36 10.25 25.51
CA VAL A 29 -9.50 10.09 26.43
C VAL A 29 -9.13 9.19 27.61
N HIS A 30 -9.87 9.25 28.72
CA HIS A 30 -9.59 8.45 29.91
C HIS A 30 -10.24 7.06 29.83
N GLY A 31 -9.69 6.10 30.58
CA GLY A 31 -10.32 4.79 30.81
C GLY A 31 -10.14 3.78 29.68
N ILE A 32 -9.24 4.00 28.73
CA ILE A 32 -8.97 3.05 27.64
C ILE A 32 -8.02 1.96 28.11
N THR A 33 -8.49 0.73 28.06
CA THR A 33 -7.77 -0.49 28.43
C THR A 33 -8.19 -1.64 27.52
N GLY A 34 -7.36 -2.67 27.37
CA GLY A 34 -7.72 -3.90 26.66
C GLY A 34 -6.60 -4.44 25.78
N THR A 35 -6.95 -5.43 24.98
CA THR A 35 -6.02 -6.05 24.01
C THR A 35 -6.50 -5.79 22.59
N LEU A 36 -5.57 -5.42 21.73
CA LEU A 36 -5.76 -5.25 20.28
C LEU A 36 -4.90 -6.28 19.57
N THR A 37 -5.51 -7.11 18.74
CA THR A 37 -4.81 -8.11 17.93
C THR A 37 -4.94 -7.78 16.46
N SER A 38 -3.81 -7.70 15.79
CA SER A 38 -3.67 -7.45 14.35
C SER A 38 -3.06 -8.66 13.67
N VAL A 39 -3.75 -9.22 12.67
CA VAL A 39 -3.28 -10.36 11.86
C VAL A 39 -3.41 -10.02 10.39
N GLY A 40 -2.31 -10.06 9.63
CA GLY A 40 -2.39 -9.74 8.21
C GLY A 40 -1.07 -9.47 7.52
N SER A 41 -1.03 -8.39 6.76
CA SER A 41 0.02 -8.06 5.80
C SER A 41 1.36 -7.74 6.45
N ASP A 42 2.41 -8.40 5.99
CA ASP A 42 3.80 -8.04 6.28
C ASP A 42 4.17 -6.63 5.74
N THR A 43 3.57 -6.22 4.63
CA THR A 43 3.80 -4.87 4.09
C THR A 43 3.47 -3.77 5.10
N LEU A 44 2.45 -3.97 5.94
CA LEU A 44 2.04 -3.01 6.97
C LEU A 44 2.64 -3.31 8.36
N ALA A 45 3.55 -4.28 8.48
CA ALA A 45 4.06 -4.73 9.77
C ALA A 45 4.74 -3.60 10.56
N GLY A 46 5.65 -2.86 9.93
CA GLY A 46 6.35 -1.71 10.53
C GLY A 46 5.36 -0.65 11.01
N MET A 47 4.52 -0.16 10.13
CA MET A 47 3.50 0.84 10.42
C MET A 47 2.55 0.41 11.54
N THR A 48 2.06 -0.84 11.51
CA THR A 48 1.17 -1.36 12.55
C THR A 48 1.88 -1.43 13.90
N THR A 49 3.16 -1.81 13.92
CA THR A 49 3.98 -1.83 15.12
C THR A 49 4.18 -0.43 15.69
N LEU A 50 4.53 0.55 14.85
CA LEU A 50 4.68 1.96 15.26
C LEU A 50 3.38 2.50 15.84
N TRP A 51 2.24 2.22 15.23
CA TRP A 51 0.92 2.61 15.77
C TRP A 51 0.65 2.01 17.15
N PHE A 52 0.92 0.72 17.34
CA PHE A 52 0.70 0.09 18.64
C PHE A 52 1.67 0.58 19.71
N GLU A 53 2.93 0.81 19.37
CA GLU A 53 3.94 1.32 20.30
C GLU A 53 3.56 2.72 20.79
N GLU A 54 3.21 3.63 19.90
CA GLU A 54 2.83 4.99 20.28
C GLU A 54 1.48 5.02 21.01
N PHE A 55 0.49 4.22 20.57
CA PHE A 55 -0.78 4.09 21.26
C PHE A 55 -0.62 3.53 22.68
N LYS A 56 0.32 2.60 22.87
CA LYS A 56 0.65 2.06 24.20
C LYS A 56 1.33 3.09 25.09
N GLN A 57 2.14 4.00 24.55
CA GLN A 57 2.71 5.10 25.35
C GLN A 57 1.59 6.02 25.90
N MET A 58 0.55 6.26 25.12
CA MET A 58 -0.62 7.01 25.57
C MET A 58 -1.50 6.21 26.54
N TYR A 59 -1.63 4.91 26.33
CA TYR A 59 -2.47 3.99 27.09
C TYR A 59 -1.69 2.77 27.59
N PRO A 60 -0.92 2.88 28.70
CA PRO A 60 -0.05 1.80 29.18
C PRO A 60 -0.77 0.48 29.49
N SER A 61 -2.07 0.53 29.80
CA SER A 61 -2.93 -0.64 30.05
C SER A 61 -3.46 -1.32 28.78
N VAL A 62 -3.08 -0.83 27.59
CA VAL A 62 -3.42 -1.48 26.31
C VAL A 62 -2.29 -2.39 25.89
N ASN A 63 -2.63 -3.62 25.46
CA ASN A 63 -1.70 -4.58 24.88
C ASN A 63 -1.96 -4.74 23.38
N GLY A 64 -0.96 -4.47 22.55
CA GLY A 64 -0.98 -4.70 21.11
C GLY A 64 -0.29 -6.01 20.74
N GLN A 65 -0.88 -6.82 19.86
CA GLN A 65 -0.30 -8.02 19.28
C GLN A 65 -0.32 -7.93 17.76
N VAL A 66 0.84 -8.11 17.11
CA VAL A 66 0.99 -8.06 15.65
C VAL A 66 1.46 -9.40 15.13
N GLN A 67 0.71 -9.97 14.20
CA GLN A 67 1.09 -11.15 13.43
C GLN A 67 1.05 -10.83 11.94
N ALA A 68 2.22 -10.66 11.33
CA ALA A 68 2.38 -10.16 9.97
C ALA A 68 2.77 -11.26 8.99
N SER A 69 1.92 -12.27 8.82
CA SER A 69 2.18 -13.46 7.99
C SER A 69 1.77 -13.30 6.51
N GLY A 70 1.10 -12.21 6.15
CA GLY A 70 0.64 -11.90 4.80
C GLY A 70 -0.85 -11.59 4.75
N SER A 71 -1.28 -10.80 3.76
CA SER A 71 -2.67 -10.31 3.64
C SER A 71 -3.73 -11.40 3.65
N SER A 72 -3.41 -12.60 3.16
CA SER A 72 -4.38 -13.71 3.10
C SER A 72 -4.71 -14.33 4.47
N THR A 73 -3.98 -13.96 5.54
CA THR A 73 -4.30 -14.40 6.91
C THR A 73 -5.31 -13.49 7.60
N ALA A 74 -5.50 -12.26 7.13
CA ALA A 74 -6.45 -11.30 7.71
C ALA A 74 -7.92 -11.75 7.61
N PRO A 75 -8.45 -12.16 6.43
CA PRO A 75 -9.85 -12.54 6.30
C PRO A 75 -10.28 -13.66 7.26
N PRO A 76 -9.61 -14.82 7.35
CA PRO A 76 -10.01 -15.86 8.31
C PRO A 76 -9.89 -15.39 9.76
N ALA A 77 -8.84 -14.65 10.14
CA ALA A 77 -8.68 -14.16 11.51
C ALA A 77 -9.81 -13.20 11.92
N LEU A 78 -10.28 -12.34 11.01
CA LEU A 78 -11.44 -11.48 11.24
C LEU A 78 -12.75 -12.27 11.30
N THR A 79 -12.91 -13.26 10.43
CA THR A 79 -14.10 -14.13 10.37
C THR A 79 -14.25 -14.94 11.67
N GLU A 80 -13.14 -15.51 12.16
CA GLU A 80 -13.10 -16.29 13.40
C GLU A 80 -12.98 -15.43 14.67
N ARG A 81 -12.93 -14.10 14.53
CA ARG A 81 -12.79 -13.12 15.63
C ARG A 81 -11.53 -13.31 16.47
N THR A 82 -10.49 -13.91 15.89
CA THR A 82 -9.17 -14.05 16.54
C THR A 82 -8.33 -12.79 16.41
N ALA A 83 -8.71 -11.87 15.51
CA ALA A 83 -8.14 -10.55 15.37
C ALA A 83 -9.24 -9.47 15.29
N GLN A 84 -8.94 -8.26 15.78
CA GLN A 84 -9.78 -7.07 15.64
C GLN A 84 -9.43 -6.30 14.36
N PHE A 85 -8.14 -6.35 13.95
CA PHE A 85 -7.61 -5.61 12.81
C PHE A 85 -6.98 -6.57 11.80
N GLY A 86 -7.36 -6.41 10.55
CA GLY A 86 -6.84 -7.17 9.43
C GLY A 86 -6.09 -6.28 8.43
N PRO A 87 -4.79 -5.96 8.64
CA PRO A 87 -4.01 -5.21 7.66
C PRO A 87 -3.86 -5.97 6.35
N MET A 88 -4.08 -5.29 5.23
CA MET A 88 -3.98 -5.89 3.90
C MET A 88 -3.34 -4.92 2.90
N SER A 89 -2.45 -5.42 2.06
CA SER A 89 -1.83 -4.67 0.97
C SER A 89 -2.48 -4.92 -0.40
N ARG A 90 -3.70 -5.39 -0.37
CA ARG A 90 -4.66 -5.52 -1.48
C ARG A 90 -6.08 -5.49 -0.90
N PRO A 91 -7.11 -5.19 -1.69
CA PRO A 91 -8.49 -5.42 -1.28
C PRO A 91 -8.75 -6.91 -0.97
N MET A 92 -9.72 -7.19 -0.09
CA MET A 92 -10.24 -8.55 0.06
C MET A 92 -10.81 -9.05 -1.27
N ARG A 93 -10.60 -10.33 -1.56
CA ARG A 93 -11.21 -11.00 -2.71
C ARG A 93 -12.69 -11.26 -2.42
N ASN A 94 -13.53 -11.32 -3.46
CA ASN A 94 -14.97 -11.60 -3.29
C ASN A 94 -15.22 -12.83 -2.41
N ARG A 95 -14.51 -13.94 -2.64
CA ARG A 95 -14.64 -15.17 -1.83
C ARG A 95 -14.30 -14.97 -0.35
N GLU A 96 -13.38 -14.05 -0.03
CA GLU A 96 -12.99 -13.71 1.36
C GLU A 96 -14.09 -12.88 2.02
N ILE A 97 -14.68 -11.93 1.29
CA ILE A 97 -15.84 -11.12 1.73
C ILE A 97 -17.06 -12.01 1.93
N GLU A 98 -17.37 -12.89 0.99
CA GLU A 98 -18.50 -13.82 1.05
C GLU A 98 -18.37 -14.81 2.22
N ALA A 99 -17.14 -15.28 2.52
CA ALA A 99 -16.90 -16.14 3.69
C ALA A 99 -17.18 -15.41 4.99
N PHE A 100 -16.73 -14.18 5.12
CA PHE A 100 -17.01 -13.32 6.26
C PHE A 100 -18.53 -13.02 6.39
N GLU A 101 -19.17 -12.66 5.27
CA GLU A 101 -20.61 -12.33 5.25
C GLU A 101 -21.49 -13.54 5.63
N ARG A 102 -21.13 -14.76 5.21
CA ARG A 102 -21.83 -15.98 5.65
C ARG A 102 -21.79 -16.20 7.16
N GLU A 103 -20.65 -15.89 7.80
CA GLU A 103 -20.47 -16.07 9.24
C GLU A 103 -21.17 -14.98 10.06
N HIS A 104 -21.14 -13.73 9.57
CA HIS A 104 -21.55 -12.57 10.36
C HIS A 104 -22.91 -11.96 9.95
N GLY A 105 -23.40 -12.26 8.74
CA GLY A 105 -24.61 -11.65 8.17
C GLY A 105 -24.40 -10.22 7.63
N TYR A 106 -23.16 -9.74 7.57
CA TYR A 106 -22.76 -8.44 7.03
C TYR A 106 -21.32 -8.48 6.53
N LYS A 107 -20.94 -7.52 5.68
CA LYS A 107 -19.59 -7.44 5.11
C LYS A 107 -18.57 -6.85 6.08
N PRO A 108 -17.27 -7.24 5.98
CA PRO A 108 -16.22 -6.58 6.74
C PRO A 108 -16.08 -5.12 6.31
N THR A 109 -15.71 -4.23 7.23
CA THR A 109 -15.49 -2.82 6.89
C THR A 109 -14.06 -2.61 6.46
N GLU A 110 -13.89 -2.06 5.24
CA GLU A 110 -12.61 -1.67 4.66
C GLU A 110 -12.26 -0.24 5.02
N LEU A 111 -11.05 -0.04 5.56
CA LEU A 111 -10.49 1.26 5.87
C LEU A 111 -9.18 1.47 5.09
N ARG A 112 -9.10 2.53 4.29
CA ARG A 112 -7.86 2.94 3.60
C ARG A 112 -7.01 3.72 4.59
N VAL A 113 -5.82 3.22 4.90
CA VAL A 113 -5.00 3.79 5.99
C VAL A 113 -3.73 4.47 5.51
N ALA A 114 -3.26 4.15 4.32
CA ALA A 114 -2.05 4.72 3.71
C ALA A 114 -2.06 4.52 2.20
N ILE A 115 -1.17 5.22 1.51
CA ILE A 115 -0.89 5.04 0.07
C ILE A 115 0.51 4.48 -0.07
N ASP A 116 0.64 3.45 -0.91
CA ASP A 116 1.87 2.73 -1.21
C ASP A 116 2.02 2.58 -2.73
N ALA A 117 3.19 2.17 -3.15
CA ALA A 117 3.45 1.69 -4.50
C ALA A 117 4.32 0.45 -4.46
N ILE A 118 4.12 -0.46 -5.43
CA ILE A 118 5.07 -1.55 -5.64
C ILE A 118 6.22 -1.03 -6.48
N GLY A 119 7.42 -1.08 -5.90
CA GLY A 119 8.68 -0.77 -6.57
C GLY A 119 9.27 -2.00 -7.26
N ILE A 120 9.89 -1.77 -8.39
CA ILE A 120 10.73 -2.75 -9.09
C ILE A 120 12.19 -2.43 -8.74
N PHE A 121 12.81 -3.31 -8.01
CA PHE A 121 14.16 -3.14 -7.49
C PHE A 121 15.16 -3.96 -8.30
N VAL A 122 16.30 -3.37 -8.59
CA VAL A 122 17.51 -4.04 -9.09
C VAL A 122 18.69 -3.65 -8.21
N HIS A 123 19.78 -4.40 -8.29
CA HIS A 123 21.01 -3.99 -7.61
C HIS A 123 21.43 -2.58 -8.07
N ARG A 124 21.99 -1.79 -7.16
CA ARG A 124 22.32 -0.37 -7.43
C ARG A 124 23.23 -0.16 -8.66
N ASP A 125 24.12 -1.12 -8.93
CA ASP A 125 25.05 -1.05 -10.06
C ASP A 125 24.47 -1.56 -11.39
N ASN A 126 23.22 -2.00 -11.41
CA ASN A 126 22.55 -2.44 -12.64
C ASN A 126 22.29 -1.23 -13.55
N PRO A 127 22.76 -1.20 -14.82
CA PRO A 127 22.65 -0.03 -15.69
C PRO A 127 21.26 0.19 -16.30
N ILE A 128 20.30 -0.73 -16.14
CA ILE A 128 18.97 -0.61 -16.74
C ILE A 128 18.29 0.69 -16.30
N LYS A 129 17.66 1.41 -17.24
CA LYS A 129 17.10 2.75 -16.99
C LYS A 129 15.63 2.75 -16.57
N GLY A 130 14.89 1.71 -16.89
CA GLY A 130 13.47 1.56 -16.58
C GLY A 130 12.93 0.25 -17.13
N ILE A 131 11.68 -0.06 -16.85
CA ILE A 131 11.03 -1.31 -17.25
C ILE A 131 9.56 -1.06 -17.56
N ASN A 132 8.97 -1.81 -18.49
CA ASN A 132 7.53 -1.76 -18.77
C ASN A 132 6.82 -3.07 -18.41
N PHE A 133 5.49 -3.06 -18.42
CA PHE A 133 4.69 -4.24 -18.02
C PHE A 133 4.92 -5.45 -18.93
N GLN A 134 5.13 -5.25 -20.23
CA GLN A 134 5.43 -6.36 -21.14
C GLN A 134 6.78 -7.01 -20.79
N GLN A 135 7.79 -6.21 -20.44
CA GLN A 135 9.07 -6.73 -19.96
C GLN A 135 8.94 -7.42 -18.59
N LEU A 136 8.14 -6.85 -17.64
CA LEU A 136 7.87 -7.51 -16.36
C LEU A 136 7.17 -8.85 -16.57
N ASP A 137 6.19 -8.92 -17.47
CA ASP A 137 5.52 -10.16 -17.86
C ASP A 137 6.50 -11.18 -18.45
N SER A 138 7.37 -10.76 -19.39
CA SER A 138 8.43 -11.60 -19.96
C SER A 138 9.39 -12.14 -18.90
N ILE A 139 9.71 -11.35 -17.88
CA ILE A 139 10.69 -11.69 -16.83
C ILE A 139 10.07 -12.60 -15.78
N PHE A 140 8.91 -12.24 -15.24
CA PHE A 140 8.31 -12.89 -14.07
C PHE A 140 7.24 -13.93 -14.39
N SER A 141 6.55 -13.82 -15.54
CA SER A 141 5.41 -14.67 -15.87
C SER A 141 5.80 -15.89 -16.69
N ALA A 142 5.17 -17.02 -16.36
CA ALA A 142 5.22 -18.25 -17.17
C ALA A 142 4.14 -18.26 -18.27
N THR A 143 3.05 -17.47 -18.10
CA THR A 143 1.86 -17.52 -18.98
C THR A 143 1.73 -16.30 -19.90
N LEU A 144 2.58 -15.28 -19.77
CA LEU A 144 2.75 -14.11 -20.65
C LEU A 144 1.42 -13.41 -21.02
N ARG A 145 0.57 -13.12 -20.02
CA ARG A 145 -0.78 -12.57 -20.24
C ARG A 145 -0.83 -11.06 -20.49
N CYS A 146 0.28 -10.34 -20.21
CA CYS A 146 0.37 -8.89 -20.47
C CYS A 146 0.91 -8.53 -21.87
N GLY A 147 0.85 -9.49 -22.81
CA GLY A 147 1.21 -9.26 -24.19
C GLY A 147 2.69 -9.49 -24.51
N ALA A 148 3.44 -10.09 -23.62
CA ALA A 148 4.78 -10.58 -23.92
C ALA A 148 4.71 -11.75 -24.90
N THR A 149 5.62 -11.79 -25.87
CA THR A 149 5.67 -12.83 -26.90
C THR A 149 6.66 -13.93 -26.57
N GLN A 150 7.61 -13.64 -25.67
CA GLN A 150 8.65 -14.59 -25.25
C GLN A 150 9.10 -14.31 -23.83
N SER A 151 9.62 -15.35 -23.20
CA SER A 151 10.22 -15.26 -21.86
C SER A 151 11.59 -14.61 -21.95
N ILE A 152 11.93 -13.75 -20.99
CA ILE A 152 13.25 -13.15 -20.81
C ILE A 152 13.91 -13.80 -19.61
N SER A 153 15.19 -14.17 -19.75
CA SER A 153 15.99 -14.82 -18.71
C SER A 153 17.38 -14.20 -18.53
N THR A 154 17.82 -13.36 -19.46
CA THR A 154 19.13 -12.71 -19.42
C THR A 154 19.01 -11.18 -19.56
N TRP A 155 20.01 -10.47 -19.04
CA TRP A 155 20.04 -9.01 -19.15
C TRP A 155 20.30 -8.50 -20.57
N SER A 156 20.91 -9.33 -21.47
CA SER A 156 21.09 -8.99 -22.89
C SER A 156 19.76 -8.87 -23.63
N GLU A 157 18.75 -9.66 -23.27
CA GLU A 157 17.41 -9.60 -23.87
C GLU A 157 16.68 -8.29 -23.50
N LEU A 158 17.18 -7.57 -22.48
CA LEU A 158 16.75 -6.23 -22.10
C LEU A 158 17.66 -5.12 -22.67
N GLY A 159 18.58 -5.47 -23.59
CA GLY A 159 19.46 -4.52 -24.26
C GLY A 159 20.69 -4.12 -23.44
N LEU A 160 21.10 -4.91 -22.43
CA LEU A 160 22.33 -4.66 -21.70
C LEU A 160 23.51 -5.39 -22.32
N ASP A 161 24.60 -4.66 -22.54
CA ASP A 161 25.81 -5.13 -23.24
C ASP A 161 26.96 -5.49 -22.29
N TYR A 162 28.10 -5.88 -22.84
CA TYR A 162 29.38 -6.17 -22.18
C TYR A 162 29.23 -7.23 -21.07
N GLN A 163 29.70 -6.89 -19.88
CA GLN A 163 29.67 -7.80 -18.71
C GLN A 163 28.25 -8.23 -18.27
N TRP A 164 27.20 -7.52 -18.71
CA TRP A 164 25.81 -7.82 -18.40
C TRP A 164 25.17 -8.81 -19.38
N ALA A 165 25.67 -8.87 -20.62
CA ALA A 165 25.06 -9.65 -21.69
C ALA A 165 24.90 -11.13 -21.38
N LYS A 166 25.85 -11.73 -20.65
CA LYS A 166 25.86 -13.16 -20.32
C LYS A 166 25.25 -13.48 -18.93
N ARG A 167 24.78 -12.45 -18.19
CA ARG A 167 24.23 -12.65 -16.85
C ARG A 167 22.77 -13.08 -16.92
N SER A 168 22.45 -14.21 -16.32
CA SER A 168 21.07 -14.60 -16.08
C SER A 168 20.42 -13.67 -15.04
N ILE A 169 19.13 -13.43 -15.19
CA ILE A 169 18.35 -12.63 -14.24
C ILE A 169 17.91 -13.54 -13.09
N GLN A 170 18.29 -13.20 -11.86
CA GLN A 170 17.76 -13.84 -10.66
C GLN A 170 16.52 -13.08 -10.18
N LEU A 171 15.43 -13.80 -10.00
CA LEU A 171 14.11 -13.26 -9.69
C LEU A 171 13.81 -13.41 -8.19
N PHE A 172 13.39 -12.31 -7.56
CA PHE A 172 12.92 -12.31 -6.18
C PHE A 172 11.52 -11.70 -6.10
N GLY A 173 10.64 -12.36 -5.36
CA GLY A 173 9.28 -11.91 -5.15
C GLY A 173 8.73 -12.36 -3.81
N ARG A 174 7.46 -12.08 -3.57
CA ARG A 174 6.76 -12.50 -2.37
C ARG A 174 6.08 -13.84 -2.61
N ASN A 175 5.79 -14.56 -1.53
CA ASN A 175 5.01 -15.78 -1.57
C ASN A 175 3.51 -15.52 -1.78
N SER A 176 2.74 -16.56 -2.07
CA SER A 176 1.32 -16.47 -2.43
C SER A 176 0.38 -15.98 -1.32
N VAL A 177 0.81 -15.98 -0.06
CA VAL A 177 0.04 -15.43 1.08
C VAL A 177 0.08 -13.89 1.09
N SER A 178 1.12 -13.30 0.47
CA SER A 178 1.33 -11.87 0.39
C SER A 178 0.27 -11.15 -0.47
N GLY A 179 -0.24 -10.02 0.02
CA GLY A 179 -1.06 -9.11 -0.78
C GLY A 179 -0.27 -8.46 -1.91
N THR A 180 1.01 -8.18 -1.69
CA THR A 180 1.93 -7.64 -2.71
C THR A 180 2.13 -8.62 -3.87
N TYR A 181 2.26 -9.93 -3.59
CA TYR A 181 2.22 -10.96 -4.62
C TYR A 181 0.94 -10.89 -5.46
N GLY A 182 -0.22 -10.89 -4.80
CA GLY A 182 -1.50 -10.88 -5.50
C GLY A 182 -1.72 -9.60 -6.32
N TYR A 183 -1.33 -8.44 -5.77
CA TYR A 183 -1.44 -7.16 -6.48
C TYR A 183 -0.51 -7.11 -7.70
N PHE A 184 0.75 -7.52 -7.56
CA PHE A 184 1.71 -7.55 -8.68
C PHE A 184 1.25 -8.52 -9.77
N LYS A 185 0.81 -9.74 -9.40
CA LYS A 185 0.25 -10.72 -10.33
C LYS A 185 -0.87 -10.13 -11.19
N ASN A 186 -1.82 -9.44 -10.55
CA ASN A 186 -2.99 -8.93 -11.24
C ASN A 186 -2.70 -7.69 -12.09
N ASN A 187 -1.83 -6.79 -11.62
CA ASN A 187 -1.63 -5.48 -12.25
C ASN A 187 -0.42 -5.44 -13.20
N ALA A 188 0.67 -6.12 -12.86
CA ALA A 188 1.90 -6.11 -13.65
C ALA A 188 2.04 -7.34 -14.57
N LEU A 189 1.36 -8.46 -14.25
CA LEU A 189 1.37 -9.70 -15.04
C LEU A 189 -0.01 -10.04 -15.63
N CYS A 190 -0.98 -9.14 -15.56
CA CYS A 190 -2.36 -9.32 -16.08
C CYS A 190 -3.01 -10.64 -15.60
N GLY A 191 -2.76 -11.03 -14.34
CA GLY A 191 -3.22 -12.28 -13.77
C GLY A 191 -2.41 -13.51 -14.21
N GLY A 192 -1.30 -13.33 -14.93
CA GLY A 192 -0.39 -14.40 -15.35
C GLY A 192 0.26 -15.11 -14.17
N ASP A 193 0.61 -16.38 -14.35
CA ASP A 193 1.27 -17.17 -13.33
C ASP A 193 2.77 -16.88 -13.28
N PHE A 194 3.33 -16.81 -12.07
CA PHE A 194 4.76 -16.62 -11.90
C PHE A 194 5.56 -17.82 -12.41
N LYS A 195 6.78 -17.56 -12.88
CA LYS A 195 7.77 -18.62 -13.17
C LYS A 195 8.16 -19.33 -11.87
N ASN A 196 8.41 -20.64 -11.95
CA ASN A 196 8.94 -21.42 -10.83
C ASN A 196 10.35 -20.99 -10.39
N SER A 197 11.07 -20.22 -11.23
CA SER A 197 12.38 -19.64 -10.92
C SER A 197 12.32 -18.39 -10.05
N VAL A 198 11.15 -17.88 -9.71
CA VAL A 198 11.02 -16.78 -8.76
C VAL A 198 11.33 -17.28 -7.36
N ASN A 199 12.37 -16.72 -6.74
CA ASN A 199 12.72 -17.01 -5.35
C ASN A 199 11.73 -16.28 -4.45
N GLU A 200 10.77 -17.02 -3.93
CA GLU A 200 9.74 -16.50 -3.04
C GLU A 200 10.31 -16.15 -1.67
N GLN A 201 10.03 -14.94 -1.20
CA GLN A 201 10.43 -14.43 0.11
C GLN A 201 9.23 -14.24 1.03
N PRO A 202 9.37 -14.54 2.33
CA PRO A 202 8.28 -14.37 3.29
C PRO A 202 7.94 -12.90 3.57
N GLY A 203 8.92 -12.00 3.47
CA GLY A 203 8.78 -10.59 3.83
C GLY A 203 9.23 -9.61 2.73
N SER A 204 8.76 -8.38 2.83
CA SER A 204 9.10 -7.29 1.92
C SER A 204 10.57 -6.90 2.04
N ALA A 205 11.08 -6.82 3.26
CA ALA A 205 12.49 -6.52 3.54
C ALA A 205 13.43 -7.59 2.96
N SER A 206 13.09 -8.88 3.09
CA SER A 206 13.92 -9.97 2.57
C SER A 206 14.03 -9.98 1.05
N VAL A 207 12.98 -9.56 0.31
CA VAL A 207 13.07 -9.34 -1.14
C VAL A 207 14.13 -8.30 -1.46
N VAL A 208 14.05 -7.13 -0.84
CA VAL A 208 14.94 -6.01 -1.14
C VAL A 208 16.38 -6.31 -0.73
N GLN A 209 16.60 -6.98 0.42
CA GLN A 209 17.91 -7.44 0.85
C GLN A 209 18.51 -8.47 -0.12
N SER A 210 17.71 -9.41 -0.61
CA SER A 210 18.15 -10.38 -1.63
C SER A 210 18.56 -9.68 -2.94
N VAL A 211 17.81 -8.65 -3.35
CA VAL A 211 18.17 -7.85 -4.53
C VAL A 211 19.46 -7.05 -4.29
N ALA A 212 19.70 -6.56 -3.09
CA ALA A 212 20.91 -5.83 -2.74
C ALA A 212 22.17 -6.72 -2.69
N SER A 213 22.01 -8.04 -2.53
CA SER A 213 23.12 -8.97 -2.31
C SER A 213 23.82 -9.45 -3.58
N ALA A 214 23.20 -9.32 -4.76
CA ALA A 214 23.77 -9.81 -6.01
C ALA A 214 23.42 -8.89 -7.21
N VAL A 215 24.40 -8.64 -8.07
CA VAL A 215 24.29 -7.64 -9.14
C VAL A 215 23.29 -7.99 -10.25
N ASN A 216 23.00 -9.27 -10.47
CA ASN A 216 22.15 -9.75 -11.56
C ASN A 216 20.69 -10.00 -11.13
N THR A 217 20.28 -9.38 -10.03
CA THR A 217 18.95 -9.58 -9.42
C THR A 217 17.93 -8.54 -9.87
N ILE A 218 16.66 -8.95 -9.86
CA ILE A 218 15.49 -8.10 -9.94
C ILE A 218 14.43 -8.62 -8.96
N GLY A 219 13.69 -7.72 -8.32
CA GLY A 219 12.61 -8.10 -7.42
C GLY A 219 11.55 -7.00 -7.30
N TYR A 220 10.41 -7.35 -6.69
CA TYR A 220 9.34 -6.40 -6.43
C TYR A 220 8.94 -6.40 -4.93
N SER A 221 8.73 -5.21 -4.39
CA SER A 221 8.32 -5.00 -2.99
C SER A 221 7.65 -3.63 -2.82
N GLY A 222 7.11 -3.32 -1.64
CA GLY A 222 6.68 -1.96 -1.31
C GLY A 222 7.85 -0.96 -1.39
N VAL A 223 7.58 0.25 -1.88
CA VAL A 223 8.63 1.28 -2.07
C VAL A 223 9.28 1.71 -0.75
N GLY A 224 8.54 1.65 0.38
CA GLY A 224 9.04 1.98 1.71
C GLY A 224 10.21 1.09 2.19
N TYR A 225 10.41 -0.08 1.59
CA TYR A 225 11.50 -1.00 1.95
C TYR A 225 12.83 -0.73 1.22
N LYS A 226 12.93 0.36 0.45
CA LYS A 226 14.15 0.72 -0.28
C LYS A 226 15.36 0.87 0.66
N VAL A 227 16.47 0.23 0.31
CA VAL A 227 17.78 0.33 0.99
C VAL A 227 18.87 0.84 0.05
N SER A 228 20.04 1.24 0.60
CA SER A 228 21.13 1.83 -0.21
C SER A 228 21.73 0.89 -1.26
N GLY A 229 21.60 -0.43 -1.09
CA GLY A 229 22.13 -1.44 -2.02
C GLY A 229 21.29 -1.66 -3.28
N VAL A 230 20.13 -1.03 -3.41
CA VAL A 230 19.23 -1.20 -4.53
C VAL A 230 18.92 0.10 -5.26
N LYS A 231 18.55 -0.03 -6.52
CA LYS A 231 17.97 1.02 -7.35
C LYS A 231 16.52 0.69 -7.64
N LEU A 232 15.66 1.69 -7.47
CA LEU A 232 14.25 1.62 -7.85
C LEU A 232 14.12 2.00 -9.32
N LEU A 233 13.52 1.12 -10.12
CA LEU A 233 13.30 1.39 -11.54
C LEU A 233 12.02 2.22 -11.75
N PRO A 234 12.07 3.22 -12.62
CA PRO A 234 10.86 3.83 -13.14
C PRO A 234 10.13 2.83 -14.06
N VAL A 235 8.79 2.85 -14.03
CA VAL A 235 7.93 1.87 -14.68
C VAL A 235 7.03 2.53 -15.72
N ALA A 236 6.88 1.89 -16.87
CA ALA A 236 5.90 2.27 -17.89
C ALA A 236 4.81 1.20 -18.02
N LYS A 237 3.56 1.60 -18.28
CA LYS A 237 2.51 0.63 -18.67
C LYS A 237 2.80 0.06 -20.05
N GLN A 238 3.19 0.91 -20.97
CA GLN A 238 3.52 0.56 -22.37
C GLN A 238 4.68 1.41 -22.87
N GLY A 239 5.45 0.88 -23.82
CA GLY A 239 6.57 1.59 -24.44
C GLY A 239 7.64 1.99 -23.42
N ASN A 240 8.20 3.20 -23.59
CA ASN A 240 9.36 3.69 -22.83
C ASN A 240 9.06 4.99 -22.06
N GLN A 241 7.79 5.34 -21.85
CA GLN A 241 7.43 6.48 -21.01
C GLN A 241 7.48 6.07 -19.53
N TYR A 242 8.70 5.97 -19.04
CA TYR A 242 8.97 5.54 -17.68
C TYR A 242 8.59 6.60 -16.65
N ILE A 243 7.82 6.22 -15.64
CA ILE A 243 7.35 7.05 -14.53
C ILE A 243 8.09 6.62 -13.26
N GLU A 244 8.70 7.57 -12.56
CA GLU A 244 9.34 7.32 -11.27
C GLU A 244 8.31 7.12 -10.15
N ALA A 245 8.61 6.23 -9.20
CA ALA A 245 7.81 6.03 -8.00
C ALA A 245 8.13 7.10 -6.93
N ASN A 246 8.01 8.38 -7.29
CA ASN A 246 8.06 9.49 -6.33
C ASN A 246 6.66 9.83 -5.82
N GLN A 247 6.59 10.56 -4.70
CA GLN A 247 5.34 10.90 -4.03
C GLN A 247 4.32 11.57 -4.97
N ALA A 248 4.75 12.53 -5.79
CA ALA A 248 3.85 13.24 -6.70
C ALA A 248 3.22 12.31 -7.75
N ASN A 249 4.00 11.39 -8.32
CA ASN A 249 3.51 10.43 -9.29
C ASN A 249 2.63 9.34 -8.67
N ILE A 250 2.91 8.95 -7.42
CA ILE A 250 2.08 7.99 -6.67
C ILE A 250 0.74 8.61 -6.34
N LEU A 251 0.72 9.81 -5.74
CA LEU A 251 -0.50 10.54 -5.36
C LEU A 251 -1.39 10.88 -6.56
N SER A 252 -0.79 11.29 -7.68
CA SER A 252 -1.55 11.60 -8.90
C SER A 252 -2.02 10.35 -9.68
N GLY A 253 -1.66 9.14 -9.22
CA GLY A 253 -1.97 7.90 -9.94
C GLY A 253 -1.21 7.71 -11.26
N LYS A 254 -0.22 8.56 -11.56
CA LYS A 254 0.64 8.41 -12.74
C LYS A 254 1.54 7.19 -12.64
N TYR A 255 2.10 6.89 -11.45
CA TYR A 255 2.88 5.68 -11.25
C TYR A 255 1.97 4.46 -11.31
N PRO A 256 2.22 3.50 -12.21
CA PRO A 256 1.20 2.50 -12.56
C PRO A 256 0.96 1.41 -11.51
N LEU A 257 1.83 1.28 -10.51
CA LEU A 257 1.73 0.29 -9.43
C LEU A 257 1.43 0.95 -8.06
N SER A 258 0.80 2.12 -8.08
CA SER A 258 0.27 2.79 -6.88
C SER A 258 -0.95 2.06 -6.33
N ARG A 259 -1.09 2.00 -5.00
CA ARG A 259 -2.22 1.33 -4.33
C ARG A 259 -2.52 1.96 -2.98
N TYR A 260 -3.72 1.71 -2.44
CA TYR A 260 -3.98 1.88 -1.03
C TYR A 260 -3.49 0.68 -0.22
N LEU A 261 -3.14 0.94 1.03
CA LEU A 261 -3.03 -0.04 2.09
C LEU A 261 -4.30 0.03 2.94
N TYR A 262 -4.75 -1.12 3.40
CA TYR A 262 -6.04 -1.27 4.05
C TYR A 262 -5.91 -1.89 5.43
N VAL A 263 -6.82 -1.51 6.32
CA VAL A 263 -7.12 -2.26 7.55
C VAL A 263 -8.59 -2.65 7.50
N TYR A 264 -8.88 -3.93 7.55
CA TYR A 264 -10.24 -4.44 7.66
C TYR A 264 -10.61 -4.64 9.11
N VAL A 265 -11.86 -4.35 9.46
CA VAL A 265 -12.41 -4.53 10.80
C VAL A 265 -13.77 -5.22 10.75
N ASN A 266 -14.05 -6.03 11.79
CA ASN A 266 -15.37 -6.61 12.00
C ASN A 266 -16.26 -5.60 12.72
N LYS A 267 -16.87 -4.66 11.96
CA LYS A 267 -17.79 -3.63 12.48
C LYS A 267 -19.23 -4.05 12.20
N HIS A 268 -19.94 -4.40 13.27
CA HIS A 268 -21.37 -4.69 13.16
C HIS A 268 -22.15 -3.42 12.74
N PRO A 269 -23.10 -3.48 11.80
CA PRO A 269 -23.81 -2.30 11.30
C PRO A 269 -24.48 -1.43 12.40
N SER A 270 -25.12 -2.09 13.38
CA SER A 270 -25.89 -1.40 14.44
C SER A 270 -25.22 -1.38 15.82
N LYS A 271 -24.00 -1.90 15.99
CA LYS A 271 -23.30 -1.90 17.27
C LYS A 271 -21.99 -1.10 17.16
N PRO A 272 -21.62 -0.31 18.17
CA PRO A 272 -20.32 0.34 18.19
C PRO A 272 -19.18 -0.69 18.27
N LEU A 273 -17.99 -0.28 17.87
CA LEU A 273 -16.75 -0.99 18.19
C LEU A 273 -16.47 -0.90 19.71
N SER A 274 -15.61 -1.77 20.23
CA SER A 274 -15.14 -1.63 21.60
C SER A 274 -14.43 -0.28 21.79
N PRO A 275 -14.46 0.30 23.01
CA PRO A 275 -13.83 1.61 23.25
C PRO A 275 -12.36 1.65 22.82
N VAL A 276 -11.58 0.62 23.14
CA VAL A 276 -10.16 0.56 22.76
C VAL A 276 -9.95 0.46 21.25
N ALA A 277 -10.79 -0.28 20.52
CA ALA A 277 -10.71 -0.37 19.05
C ALA A 277 -11.15 0.95 18.40
N SER A 278 -12.19 1.60 18.93
CA SER A 278 -12.63 2.91 18.45
C SER A 278 -11.54 3.97 18.58
N GLU A 279 -10.90 4.05 19.74
CA GLU A 279 -9.84 5.03 19.99
C GLU A 279 -8.58 4.72 19.18
N PHE A 280 -8.23 3.45 18.98
CA PHE A 280 -7.12 3.08 18.10
C PHE A 280 -7.39 3.47 16.65
N ILE A 281 -8.61 3.33 16.15
CA ILE A 281 -8.97 3.79 14.80
C ILE A 281 -8.92 5.33 14.73
N ARG A 282 -9.42 6.06 15.73
CA ARG A 282 -9.30 7.53 15.79
C ARG A 282 -7.83 7.97 15.73
N TYR A 283 -6.98 7.26 16.50
CA TYR A 283 -5.54 7.51 16.49
C TYR A 283 -4.92 7.26 15.10
N ILE A 284 -5.23 6.13 14.44
CA ILE A 284 -4.72 5.85 13.07
C ILE A 284 -5.05 6.99 12.11
N PHE A 285 -6.27 7.55 12.20
CA PHE A 285 -6.75 8.62 11.31
C PHE A 285 -6.50 10.04 11.85
N SER A 286 -5.64 10.21 12.83
CA SER A 286 -5.17 11.49 13.34
C SER A 286 -3.84 11.92 12.69
N ALA A 287 -3.43 13.18 12.93
CA ALA A 287 -2.14 13.68 12.48
C ALA A 287 -0.98 12.81 12.98
N GLN A 288 -0.99 12.42 14.26
CA GLN A 288 0.04 11.57 14.86
C GLN A 288 0.06 10.15 14.27
N GLY A 289 -1.11 9.55 14.04
CA GLY A 289 -1.20 8.24 13.41
C GLY A 289 -0.70 8.27 11.96
N GLN A 290 -0.96 9.34 11.22
CA GLN A 290 -0.48 9.50 9.85
C GLN A 290 1.00 9.90 9.78
N GLU A 291 1.57 10.52 10.81
CA GLU A 291 3.03 10.69 10.95
C GLU A 291 3.75 9.33 11.02
N GLN A 292 3.15 8.32 11.69
CA GLN A 292 3.73 6.96 11.70
C GLN A 292 3.72 6.31 10.31
N VAL A 293 2.72 6.61 9.48
CA VAL A 293 2.69 6.18 8.08
C VAL A 293 3.90 6.70 7.32
N GLU A 294 4.22 7.99 7.48
CA GLU A 294 5.37 8.62 6.84
C GLU A 294 6.69 8.07 7.37
N LYS A 295 6.81 7.85 8.69
CA LYS A 295 8.00 7.24 9.32
C LYS A 295 8.31 5.85 8.80
N ASP A 296 7.27 5.05 8.46
CA ASP A 296 7.44 3.71 7.84
C ASP A 296 7.67 3.77 6.31
N GLY A 297 7.80 4.98 5.75
CA GLY A 297 8.12 5.20 4.33
C GLY A 297 6.93 5.11 3.37
N TYR A 298 5.71 5.18 3.87
CA TYR A 298 4.47 5.26 3.09
C TYR A 298 3.97 6.70 3.00
N ILE A 299 2.93 6.92 2.20
CA ILE A 299 2.35 8.23 2.00
C ILE A 299 1.06 8.32 2.82
N PRO A 300 0.93 9.34 3.69
CA PRO A 300 -0.29 9.60 4.43
C PRO A 300 -1.50 9.82 3.51
N ILE A 301 -2.68 9.47 4.01
CA ILE A 301 -3.94 9.80 3.34
C ILE A 301 -4.32 11.27 3.57
N SER A 302 -5.24 11.79 2.76
CA SER A 302 -5.77 13.16 2.96
C SER A 302 -6.80 13.20 4.11
N ALA A 303 -7.05 14.41 4.64
CA ALA A 303 -8.09 14.65 5.65
C ALA A 303 -9.47 14.18 5.17
N ASP A 304 -9.79 14.39 3.89
CA ASP A 304 -11.07 13.92 3.31
C ASP A 304 -11.20 12.41 3.35
N ILE A 305 -10.12 11.68 3.03
CA ILE A 305 -10.11 10.21 3.13
C ILE A 305 -10.25 9.82 4.61
N ALA A 306 -9.49 10.43 5.53
CA ALA A 306 -9.58 10.12 6.95
C ALA A 306 -11.01 10.29 7.49
N ARG A 307 -11.70 11.37 7.14
CA ARG A 307 -13.12 11.59 7.49
C ARG A 307 -14.03 10.50 6.93
N GLN A 308 -13.89 10.16 5.65
CA GLN A 308 -14.68 9.09 5.02
C GLN A 308 -14.50 7.75 5.74
N GLU A 309 -13.28 7.42 6.12
CA GLU A 309 -12.97 6.15 6.80
C GLU A 309 -13.53 6.13 8.24
N LEU A 310 -13.42 7.23 8.98
CA LEU A 310 -14.04 7.37 10.31
C LEU A 310 -15.57 7.28 10.24
N GLN A 311 -16.19 7.83 9.22
CA GLN A 311 -17.64 7.75 8.98
C GLN A 311 -18.11 6.31 8.78
N LYS A 312 -17.36 5.46 8.05
CA LYS A 312 -17.71 4.06 7.81
C LYS A 312 -17.87 3.25 9.10
N VAL A 313 -17.15 3.63 10.15
CA VAL A 313 -17.17 2.95 11.44
C VAL A 313 -17.97 3.71 12.52
N GLY A 314 -18.61 4.84 12.14
CA GLY A 314 -19.43 5.64 13.05
C GLY A 314 -18.61 6.40 14.09
N LEU A 315 -17.38 6.79 13.75
CA LEU A 315 -16.45 7.50 14.64
C LEU A 315 -16.23 8.98 14.25
N LEU A 316 -16.90 9.45 13.21
CA LEU A 316 -16.94 10.88 12.92
C LEU A 316 -17.78 11.56 14.00
N ASN A 317 -17.23 12.56 14.70
CA ASN A 317 -18.02 13.34 15.66
C ASN A 317 -19.11 14.08 14.88
N ALA A 318 -20.36 14.04 15.37
CA ALA A 318 -21.38 14.96 14.90
C ALA A 318 -20.91 16.38 15.28
N GLU A 319 -20.76 17.24 14.28
CA GLU A 319 -20.52 18.67 14.49
C GLU A 319 -21.70 19.32 15.24
#